data_6170f78cc52bed212c77cdcd95a355e0
#
_entry.id   6170f78cc52bed212c77cdcd95a355e0
#
_cell.length_a   1.000
_cell.length_b   1.000
_cell.length_c   1.000
_cell.angle_alpha   90.00
_cell.angle_beta   90.00
_cell.angle_gamma   90.00
#
_symmetry.space_group_name_H-M   'P 1'
#
loop_
_entity.id
_entity.type
_entity.pdbx_description
1 polymer ?
#
loop_
_entity_poly.entity_id
_entity_poly.type
_entity_poly.pdbx_seq_one_letter_code
_entity_poly.pdbx_strand_id
1 'polypeptide(L)'
;MVSLWVTQIKHNMSNKWDEFQITPSKKFGYEVPTYTPSIYREYRGEIFTTFHSEEHPVMKHIHYNKGEISIHGRFSKSYKGVLRGLHYDNKTWKLVQAAVGDIYLIVLDMRKNSPTFGEWESFMITEKDRNQVLVPPGFANGHFALTDCMFHYNLFYKDGYVDADEQGVVKWNDPEYQMEWPTTNPILQKRDR
;
A
#
# COMPACT_ATOMS: atom_id res chain seq x y z
N MET A 1 44.96 -10.66 12.65
CA MET A 1 44.27 -9.96 13.74
C MET A 1 43.56 -8.69 13.23
N VAL A 2 42.81 -8.76 12.12
CA VAL A 2 42.08 -7.60 11.51
C VAL A 2 40.60 -7.93 11.23
N SER A 3 40.12 -9.17 11.51
CA SER A 3 38.75 -9.58 11.12
C SER A 3 37.67 -9.44 12.19
N LEU A 4 38.00 -9.00 13.39
CA LEU A 4 37.04 -8.92 14.53
C LEU A 4 36.40 -7.54 14.74
N TRP A 5 36.85 -6.50 14.04
CA TRP A 5 36.34 -5.13 14.19
C TRP A 5 35.20 -4.76 13.23
N VAL A 6 35.02 -5.52 12.17
CA VAL A 6 33.99 -5.22 11.15
C VAL A 6 32.61 -5.74 11.55
N THR A 7 32.52 -6.71 12.44
CA THR A 7 31.24 -7.36 12.79
C THR A 7 30.47 -6.66 13.92
N GLN A 8 31.13 -5.81 14.71
CA GLN A 8 30.50 -5.12 15.84
C GLN A 8 29.93 -3.74 15.52
N ILE A 9 30.26 -3.14 14.37
CA ILE A 9 29.75 -1.79 13.98
C ILE A 9 28.39 -1.87 13.30
N LYS A 10 27.95 -3.05 12.85
CA LYS A 10 26.65 -3.22 12.16
C LYS A 10 25.42 -3.28 13.07
N HIS A 11 25.56 -3.25 14.39
CA HIS A 11 24.42 -3.50 15.29
C HIS A 11 23.90 -2.29 16.08
N ASN A 12 24.44 -1.09 15.86
CA ASN A 12 24.06 0.09 16.68
C ASN A 12 23.82 1.40 15.92
N MET A 13 23.51 1.34 14.62
CA MET A 13 22.96 2.49 13.90
C MET A 13 21.65 2.05 13.26
N SER A 14 20.57 1.93 14.06
CA SER A 14 19.23 2.11 13.51
C SER A 14 19.22 3.52 12.94
N ASN A 15 19.30 3.64 11.62
CA ASN A 15 19.13 4.93 10.99
C ASN A 15 17.76 5.42 11.41
N LYS A 16 17.67 6.60 12.04
CA LYS A 16 16.40 7.20 12.46
C LYS A 16 15.39 7.34 11.32
N TRP A 17 15.84 7.18 10.07
CA TRP A 17 15.02 7.22 8.84
C TRP A 17 14.34 5.90 8.50
N ASP A 18 14.67 4.80 9.16
CA ASP A 18 14.07 3.47 8.94
C ASP A 18 12.97 3.15 9.95
N GLU A 19 12.61 4.14 10.80
CA GLU A 19 11.53 4.02 11.75
C GLU A 19 10.18 4.33 11.12
N PHE A 20 9.18 3.53 11.49
CA PHE A 20 7.79 3.68 11.04
C PHE A 20 6.85 3.73 12.23
N GLN A 21 5.96 4.71 12.22
CA GLN A 21 4.78 4.67 13.08
C GLN A 21 3.73 3.77 12.44
N ILE A 22 3.21 2.80 13.19
CA ILE A 22 2.16 1.89 12.72
C ILE A 22 0.84 2.31 13.33
N THR A 23 -0.16 2.58 12.49
CA THR A 23 -1.50 2.97 12.92
C THR A 23 -2.51 1.94 12.41
N PRO A 24 -3.30 1.31 13.30
CA PRO A 24 -4.36 0.40 12.87
C PRO A 24 -5.46 1.17 12.14
N SER A 25 -6.11 0.52 11.16
CA SER A 25 -7.32 1.06 10.56
C SER A 25 -8.49 1.01 11.53
N LYS A 26 -9.52 1.80 11.28
CA LYS A 26 -10.71 1.87 12.16
C LYS A 26 -11.57 0.62 12.07
N LYS A 27 -11.73 0.08 10.85
CA LYS A 27 -12.55 -1.10 10.61
C LYS A 27 -11.80 -2.42 10.71
N PHE A 28 -10.57 -2.46 10.17
CA PHE A 28 -9.82 -3.70 9.99
C PHE A 28 -8.64 -3.85 10.96
N GLY A 29 -8.44 -2.86 11.87
CA GLY A 29 -7.37 -2.90 12.84
C GLY A 29 -5.98 -3.04 12.19
N TYR A 30 -5.16 -3.92 12.75
CA TYR A 30 -3.82 -4.20 12.22
C TYR A 30 -3.81 -5.15 11.00
N GLU A 31 -4.95 -5.56 10.49
CA GLU A 31 -5.02 -6.31 9.24
C GLU A 31 -4.77 -5.39 8.02
N VAL A 32 -5.25 -4.13 8.08
CA VAL A 32 -5.00 -3.07 7.08
C VAL A 32 -4.36 -1.86 7.76
N PRO A 33 -3.11 -1.96 8.22
CA PRO A 33 -2.44 -0.87 8.92
C PRO A 33 -1.92 0.20 7.97
N THR A 34 -1.74 1.39 8.52
CA THR A 34 -0.99 2.48 7.90
C THR A 34 0.40 2.56 8.52
N TYR A 35 1.43 2.68 7.68
CA TYR A 35 2.81 2.93 8.08
C TYR A 35 3.19 4.35 7.69
N THR A 36 3.65 5.14 8.67
CA THR A 36 4.14 6.50 8.42
C THR A 36 5.63 6.52 8.70
N PRO A 37 6.48 6.74 7.67
CA PRO A 37 7.93 6.76 7.86
C PRO A 37 8.39 7.99 8.62
N SER A 38 9.50 7.88 9.33
CA SER A 38 10.28 9.02 9.79
C SER A 38 10.85 9.77 8.60
N ILE A 39 10.65 11.10 8.56
CA ILE A 39 11.09 11.95 7.45
C ILE A 39 12.17 12.89 7.96
N TYR A 40 13.34 12.83 7.37
CA TYR A 40 14.38 13.84 7.59
C TYR A 40 14.20 14.98 6.60
N ARG A 41 14.02 16.20 7.12
CA ARG A 41 13.81 17.42 6.34
C ARG A 41 14.93 18.42 6.61
N GLU A 42 15.47 18.97 5.54
CA GLU A 42 16.48 20.04 5.58
C GLU A 42 16.33 20.98 4.36
N TYR A 43 17.20 21.99 4.24
CA TYR A 43 17.08 23.02 3.19
C TYR A 43 17.15 22.50 1.74
N ARG A 44 17.73 21.32 1.48
CA ARG A 44 17.77 20.68 0.15
C ARG A 44 16.54 19.85 -0.16
N GLY A 45 15.69 19.52 0.86
CA GLY A 45 14.53 18.67 0.70
C GLY A 45 14.38 17.67 1.82
N GLU A 46 13.91 16.46 1.48
CA GLU A 46 13.60 15.41 2.45
C GLU A 46 14.13 14.05 2.00
N ILE A 47 14.48 13.22 3.00
CA ILE A 47 14.83 11.81 2.82
C ILE A 47 13.99 10.97 3.77
N PHE A 48 13.45 9.88 3.28
CA PHE A 48 12.72 8.89 4.06
C PHE A 48 12.83 7.52 3.40
N THR A 49 12.73 6.46 4.20
CA THR A 49 12.73 5.09 3.70
C THR A 49 11.32 4.70 3.26
N THR A 50 11.17 4.22 2.04
CA THR A 50 9.90 3.69 1.53
C THR A 50 9.74 2.21 1.82
N PHE A 51 10.83 1.47 1.78
CA PHE A 51 10.84 0.03 2.01
C PHE A 51 12.26 -0.49 2.25
N HIS A 52 12.38 -1.39 3.23
CA HIS A 52 13.60 -2.15 3.51
C HIS A 52 13.23 -3.59 3.81
N SER A 53 13.73 -4.53 3.02
CA SER A 53 13.32 -5.93 3.07
C SER A 53 13.61 -6.66 4.40
N GLU A 54 14.49 -6.11 5.23
CA GLU A 54 14.85 -6.71 6.53
C GLU A 54 14.17 -6.02 7.71
N GLU A 55 13.92 -4.73 7.63
CA GLU A 55 13.53 -3.89 8.78
C GLU A 55 12.15 -3.27 8.65
N HIS A 56 11.59 -3.17 7.43
CA HIS A 56 10.25 -2.61 7.28
C HIS A 56 9.22 -3.44 8.06
N PRO A 57 8.40 -2.81 8.94
CA PRO A 57 7.47 -3.54 9.79
C PRO A 57 6.42 -4.35 9.01
N VAL A 58 6.14 -4.04 7.75
CA VAL A 58 5.27 -4.82 6.88
C VAL A 58 5.73 -6.28 6.77
N MET A 59 7.03 -6.55 6.83
CA MET A 59 7.58 -7.91 6.74
C MET A 59 7.17 -8.81 7.91
N LYS A 60 6.70 -8.22 9.03
CA LYS A 60 6.13 -8.98 10.15
C LYS A 60 4.66 -9.37 9.93
N HIS A 61 3.96 -8.65 9.05
CA HIS A 61 2.58 -8.95 8.66
C HIS A 61 2.51 -9.97 7.53
N ILE A 62 3.51 -9.95 6.64
CA ILE A 62 3.60 -10.90 5.53
C ILE A 62 4.25 -12.17 6.05
N HIS A 63 3.44 -13.15 6.45
CA HIS A 63 3.86 -14.42 7.07
C HIS A 63 4.53 -15.38 6.08
N TYR A 64 5.58 -14.93 5.40
CA TYR A 64 6.41 -15.76 4.53
C TYR A 64 7.82 -15.88 5.08
N ASN A 65 8.45 -17.03 4.87
CA ASN A 65 9.86 -17.19 5.19
C ASN A 65 10.72 -16.31 4.28
N LYS A 66 11.82 -15.78 4.85
CA LYS A 66 12.78 -14.97 4.09
C LYS A 66 13.31 -15.78 2.89
N GLY A 67 13.16 -15.23 1.68
CA GLY A 67 13.55 -15.88 0.43
C GLY A 67 12.43 -16.63 -0.30
N GLU A 68 11.25 -16.78 0.29
CA GLU A 68 10.09 -17.41 -0.37
C GLU A 68 9.17 -16.44 -1.11
N ILE A 69 9.34 -15.13 -0.91
CA ILE A 69 8.50 -14.11 -1.53
C ILE A 69 9.24 -13.35 -2.63
N SER A 70 8.52 -13.04 -3.67
CA SER A 70 8.91 -12.05 -4.66
C SER A 70 8.42 -10.66 -4.22
N ILE A 71 9.27 -9.65 -4.40
CA ILE A 71 8.94 -8.26 -4.16
C ILE A 71 9.01 -7.52 -5.49
N HIS A 72 7.90 -6.88 -5.87
CA HIS A 72 7.76 -6.24 -7.17
C HIS A 72 7.26 -4.80 -6.99
N GLY A 73 8.15 -3.82 -7.14
CA GLY A 73 7.80 -2.40 -7.08
C GLY A 73 7.30 -1.87 -8.41
N ARG A 74 6.20 -1.09 -8.39
CA ARG A 74 5.64 -0.41 -9.57
C ARG A 74 5.25 1.03 -9.27
N PHE A 75 5.37 1.87 -10.29
CA PHE A 75 4.78 3.20 -10.32
C PHE A 75 3.64 3.26 -11.34
N SER A 76 2.59 4.00 -10.98
CA SER A 76 1.48 4.31 -11.87
C SER A 76 1.19 5.80 -11.82
N LYS A 77 1.38 6.49 -12.94
CA LYS A 77 1.01 7.91 -13.06
C LYS A 77 -0.48 8.01 -13.36
N SER A 78 -1.18 8.90 -12.65
CA SER A 78 -2.58 9.24 -12.91
C SER A 78 -2.76 10.75 -12.90
N TYR A 79 -3.58 11.25 -13.83
CA TYR A 79 -4.01 12.64 -13.81
C TYR A 79 -5.13 12.81 -12.80
N LYS A 80 -5.30 14.04 -12.29
CA LYS A 80 -6.43 14.41 -11.42
C LYS A 80 -7.75 13.93 -12.00
N GLY A 81 -8.59 13.34 -11.14
CA GLY A 81 -9.90 12.82 -11.52
C GLY A 81 -9.92 11.37 -12.03
N VAL A 82 -8.76 10.75 -12.23
CA VAL A 82 -8.67 9.32 -12.60
C VAL A 82 -8.97 8.46 -11.39
N LEU A 83 -9.84 7.46 -11.56
CA LEU A 83 -10.05 6.37 -10.62
C LEU A 83 -9.58 5.06 -11.25
N ARG A 84 -8.78 4.28 -10.50
CA ARG A 84 -8.34 2.93 -10.87
C ARG A 84 -8.77 1.94 -9.80
N GLY A 85 -9.43 0.87 -10.20
CA GLY A 85 -9.91 -0.18 -9.30
C GLY A 85 -11.43 -0.26 -9.26
N LEU A 86 -12.01 -1.03 -8.32
CA LEU A 86 -11.28 -1.80 -7.31
C LEU A 86 -10.87 -3.18 -7.88
N HIS A 87 -9.66 -3.55 -7.59
CA HIS A 87 -9.12 -4.84 -8.01
C HIS A 87 -8.62 -5.64 -6.82
N TYR A 88 -8.83 -6.96 -6.85
CA TYR A 88 -8.37 -7.87 -5.79
C TYR A 88 -7.89 -9.21 -6.35
N ASP A 89 -7.06 -9.86 -5.58
CA ASP A 89 -6.68 -11.26 -5.72
C ASP A 89 -6.44 -11.87 -4.33
N ASN A 90 -6.31 -13.20 -4.26
CA ASN A 90 -6.18 -13.91 -3.00
C ASN A 90 -4.74 -14.30 -2.65
N LYS A 91 -3.74 -13.73 -3.32
CA LYS A 91 -2.33 -14.11 -3.17
C LYS A 91 -1.39 -12.94 -2.86
N THR A 92 -1.75 -11.74 -3.31
CA THR A 92 -0.84 -10.60 -3.33
C THR A 92 -1.12 -9.64 -2.18
N TRP A 93 -0.09 -9.37 -1.37
CA TRP A 93 -0.06 -8.24 -0.45
C TRP A 93 0.39 -7.00 -1.22
N LYS A 94 -0.18 -5.85 -0.93
CA LYS A 94 0.13 -4.59 -1.61
C LYS A 94 0.43 -3.52 -0.57
N LEU A 95 1.65 -3.00 -0.54
CA LEU A 95 2.02 -1.82 0.25
C LEU A 95 1.97 -0.61 -0.68
N VAL A 96 0.99 0.25 -0.48
CA VAL A 96 0.65 1.34 -1.42
C VAL A 96 0.92 2.71 -0.82
N GLN A 97 1.39 3.65 -1.66
CA GLN A 97 1.69 5.02 -1.26
C GLN A 97 1.57 5.99 -2.45
N ALA A 98 1.47 7.29 -2.18
CA ALA A 98 1.64 8.35 -3.16
C ALA A 98 3.07 8.89 -3.08
N ALA A 99 3.87 8.68 -4.13
CA ALA A 99 5.21 9.25 -4.23
C ALA A 99 5.15 10.74 -4.56
N VAL A 100 4.16 11.15 -5.35
CA VAL A 100 3.84 12.55 -5.71
C VAL A 100 2.34 12.70 -5.72
N GLY A 101 1.85 13.84 -5.24
CA GLY A 101 0.43 14.17 -5.21
C GLY A 101 -0.36 13.42 -4.13
N ASP A 102 -1.68 13.57 -4.18
CA ASP A 102 -2.59 13.08 -3.16
C ASP A 102 -3.63 12.15 -3.78
N ILE A 103 -3.94 11.07 -3.07
CA ILE A 103 -4.92 10.08 -3.48
C ILE A 103 -5.91 9.77 -2.35
N TYR A 104 -7.13 9.43 -2.75
CA TYR A 104 -8.14 8.83 -1.90
C TYR A 104 -8.21 7.34 -2.22
N LEU A 105 -7.78 6.51 -1.29
CA LEU A 105 -7.76 5.06 -1.43
C LEU A 105 -8.99 4.47 -0.73
N ILE A 106 -9.67 3.52 -1.37
CA ILE A 106 -10.64 2.63 -0.71
C ILE A 106 -10.07 1.23 -0.67
N VAL A 107 -10.25 0.57 0.50
CA VAL A 107 -9.96 -0.85 0.73
C VAL A 107 -11.27 -1.50 1.17
N LEU A 108 -11.68 -2.59 0.49
CA LEU A 108 -12.93 -3.32 0.67
C LEU A 108 -12.64 -4.80 0.92
N ASP A 109 -13.19 -5.39 1.97
CA ASP A 109 -13.03 -6.83 2.27
C ASP A 109 -13.92 -7.68 1.35
N MET A 110 -13.27 -8.49 0.49
CA MET A 110 -13.95 -9.40 -0.45
C MET A 110 -13.90 -10.88 -0.01
N ARG A 111 -13.44 -11.16 1.19
CA ARG A 111 -13.31 -12.51 1.73
C ARG A 111 -14.65 -13.01 2.27
N LYS A 112 -15.33 -13.87 1.54
CA LYS A 112 -16.71 -14.35 1.83
C LYS A 112 -16.95 -14.89 3.25
N ASN A 113 -15.90 -15.41 3.90
CA ASN A 113 -16.00 -15.98 5.26
C ASN A 113 -15.47 -15.01 6.34
N SER A 114 -15.12 -13.78 5.97
CA SER A 114 -14.66 -12.75 6.91
C SER A 114 -15.84 -12.14 7.66
N PRO A 115 -15.72 -11.82 8.95
CA PRO A 115 -16.73 -11.07 9.69
C PRO A 115 -16.93 -9.65 9.15
N THR A 116 -15.98 -9.15 8.37
CA THR A 116 -16.01 -7.82 7.74
C THR A 116 -16.25 -7.88 6.22
N PHE A 117 -16.74 -9.02 5.70
CA PHE A 117 -17.06 -9.13 4.28
C PHE A 117 -18.02 -8.02 3.82
N GLY A 118 -17.65 -7.33 2.75
CA GLY A 118 -18.42 -6.20 2.19
C GLY A 118 -18.23 -4.88 2.93
N GLU A 119 -17.49 -4.84 4.03
CA GLU A 119 -17.11 -3.58 4.67
C GLU A 119 -15.92 -2.93 3.97
N TRP A 120 -15.90 -1.60 3.97
CA TRP A 120 -14.82 -0.81 3.38
C TRP A 120 -14.36 0.32 4.29
N GLU A 121 -13.14 0.77 4.07
CA GLU A 121 -12.56 1.95 4.71
C GLU A 121 -11.79 2.78 3.69
N SER A 122 -11.80 4.10 3.89
CA SER A 122 -11.04 5.03 3.06
C SER A 122 -9.82 5.57 3.77
N PHE A 123 -8.77 5.83 2.98
CA PHE A 123 -7.49 6.35 3.45
C PHE A 123 -7.07 7.54 2.58
N MET A 124 -6.73 8.65 3.24
CA MET A 124 -6.03 9.74 2.58
C MET A 124 -4.54 9.43 2.55
N ILE A 125 -3.97 9.31 1.37
CA ILE A 125 -2.53 9.11 1.19
C ILE A 125 -1.99 10.35 0.49
N THR A 126 -1.11 11.07 1.18
CA THR A 126 -0.61 12.36 0.72
C THR A 126 0.89 12.33 0.48
N GLU A 127 1.34 13.14 -0.47
CA GLU A 127 2.75 13.39 -0.67
C GLU A 127 3.43 13.95 0.59
N LYS A 128 2.71 14.76 1.37
CA LYS A 128 3.24 15.40 2.59
C LYS A 128 3.51 14.41 3.71
N ASP A 129 2.60 13.46 3.92
CA ASP A 129 2.66 12.55 5.08
C ASP A 129 3.43 11.27 4.76
N ARG A 130 3.65 10.97 3.47
CA ARG A 130 4.39 9.78 3.02
C ARG A 130 3.86 8.46 3.56
N ASN A 131 2.61 8.47 4.05
CA ASN A 131 2.00 7.30 4.64
C ASN A 131 1.75 6.19 3.59
N GLN A 132 1.84 4.97 4.08
CA GLN A 132 1.68 3.75 3.28
C GLN A 132 0.57 2.91 3.89
N VAL A 133 -0.27 2.32 3.06
CA VAL A 133 -1.34 1.42 3.49
C VAL A 133 -1.04 0.01 3.02
N LEU A 134 -1.14 -0.97 3.94
CA LEU A 134 -1.06 -2.38 3.58
C LEU A 134 -2.44 -2.89 3.20
N VAL A 135 -2.53 -3.47 2.01
CA VAL A 135 -3.73 -4.15 1.51
C VAL A 135 -3.43 -5.64 1.42
N PRO A 136 -4.07 -6.48 2.27
CA PRO A 136 -3.85 -7.93 2.26
C PRO A 136 -4.51 -8.64 1.07
N PRO A 137 -4.14 -9.91 0.80
CA PRO A 137 -4.88 -10.77 -0.10
C PRO A 137 -6.36 -10.88 0.28
N GLY A 138 -7.23 -10.90 -0.74
CA GLY A 138 -8.68 -10.96 -0.57
C GLY A 138 -9.35 -9.61 -0.31
N PHE A 139 -8.58 -8.53 -0.15
CA PHE A 139 -9.12 -7.18 -0.12
C PHE A 139 -9.04 -6.54 -1.51
N ALA A 140 -10.16 -5.96 -1.96
CA ALA A 140 -10.18 -5.10 -3.14
C ALA A 140 -9.66 -3.70 -2.78
N ASN A 141 -8.90 -3.10 -3.68
CA ASN A 141 -8.47 -1.72 -3.51
C ASN A 141 -8.62 -0.92 -4.80
N GLY A 142 -8.97 0.34 -4.64
CA GLY A 142 -9.01 1.32 -5.71
C GLY A 142 -8.60 2.69 -5.20
N HIS A 143 -8.06 3.54 -6.07
CA HIS A 143 -7.70 4.90 -5.71
C HIS A 143 -8.23 5.94 -6.69
N PHE A 144 -8.61 7.07 -6.15
CA PHE A 144 -8.99 8.27 -6.88
C PHE A 144 -7.88 9.32 -6.75
N ALA A 145 -7.40 9.85 -7.87
CA ALA A 145 -6.38 10.88 -7.94
C ALA A 145 -6.98 12.26 -7.63
N LEU A 146 -6.74 12.78 -6.43
CA LEU A 146 -7.18 14.12 -6.02
C LEU A 146 -6.38 15.22 -6.70
N THR A 147 -5.12 14.93 -7.02
CA THR A 147 -4.21 15.76 -7.82
C THR A 147 -3.58 14.88 -8.91
N ASP A 148 -2.80 15.45 -9.81
CA ASP A 148 -1.87 14.64 -10.61
C ASP A 148 -0.95 13.90 -9.66
N CYS A 149 -0.86 12.57 -9.79
CA CYS A 149 -0.16 11.76 -8.81
C CYS A 149 0.73 10.68 -9.43
N MET A 150 1.72 10.28 -8.65
CA MET A 150 2.54 9.09 -8.89
C MET A 150 2.25 8.09 -7.77
N PHE A 151 1.36 7.15 -8.04
CA PHE A 151 1.04 6.05 -7.14
C PHE A 151 2.14 4.99 -7.20
N HIS A 152 2.68 4.63 -6.07
CA HIS A 152 3.70 3.59 -5.93
C HIS A 152 3.15 2.44 -5.09
N TYR A 153 3.47 1.22 -5.48
CA TYR A 153 3.12 0.04 -4.70
C TYR A 153 4.18 -1.04 -4.81
N ASN A 154 4.49 -1.64 -3.66
CA ASN A 154 5.24 -2.88 -3.57
C ASN A 154 4.26 -4.04 -3.46
N LEU A 155 4.40 -5.02 -4.35
CA LEU A 155 3.64 -6.26 -4.36
C LEU A 155 4.50 -7.36 -3.73
N PHE A 156 3.91 -8.11 -2.81
CA PHE A 156 4.56 -9.25 -2.18
C PHE A 156 3.72 -10.49 -2.46
N TYR A 157 4.30 -11.48 -3.07
CA TYR A 157 3.59 -12.71 -3.46
C TYR A 157 4.53 -13.91 -3.48
N LYS A 158 3.93 -15.10 -3.35
CA LYS A 158 4.57 -16.40 -3.53
C LYS A 158 3.94 -17.08 -4.75
N ASP A 159 4.70 -17.93 -5.43
CA ASP A 159 4.20 -18.78 -6.52
C ASP A 159 3.64 -18.04 -7.75
N GLY A 160 4.18 -16.86 -8.06
CA GLY A 160 3.84 -16.12 -9.26
C GLY A 160 2.91 -14.92 -9.04
N TYR A 161 3.06 -13.94 -9.90
CA TYR A 161 2.26 -12.73 -9.92
C TYR A 161 0.88 -13.00 -10.54
N VAL A 162 -0.17 -12.44 -9.94
CA VAL A 162 -1.53 -12.46 -10.50
C VAL A 162 -1.69 -11.26 -11.44
N ASP A 163 -1.73 -11.53 -12.74
CA ASP A 163 -1.90 -10.49 -13.75
C ASP A 163 -3.28 -9.84 -13.71
N ALA A 164 -3.36 -8.67 -14.35
CA ALA A 164 -4.57 -7.85 -14.34
C ALA A 164 -5.83 -8.61 -14.80
N ASP A 165 -5.70 -9.48 -15.79
CA ASP A 165 -6.82 -10.24 -16.37
C ASP A 165 -7.32 -11.36 -15.44
N GLU A 166 -6.51 -11.78 -14.46
CA GLU A 166 -6.86 -12.80 -13.47
C GLU A 166 -7.42 -12.21 -12.17
N GLN A 167 -7.31 -10.90 -11.97
CA GLN A 167 -7.81 -10.21 -10.79
C GLN A 167 -9.32 -10.04 -10.84
N GLY A 168 -9.98 -10.21 -9.68
CA GLY A 168 -11.37 -9.81 -9.50
C GLY A 168 -11.53 -8.28 -9.59
N VAL A 169 -12.70 -7.86 -10.05
CA VAL A 169 -13.06 -6.44 -10.20
C VAL A 169 -14.35 -6.18 -9.44
N VAL A 170 -14.37 -5.09 -8.68
CA VAL A 170 -15.58 -4.52 -8.08
C VAL A 170 -15.81 -3.14 -8.69
N LYS A 171 -17.03 -2.83 -9.10
CA LYS A 171 -17.33 -1.51 -9.64
C LYS A 171 -17.18 -0.44 -8.55
N TRP A 172 -16.60 0.69 -8.90
CA TRP A 172 -16.38 1.80 -7.96
C TRP A 172 -17.68 2.33 -7.32
N ASN A 173 -18.80 2.23 -8.02
CA ASN A 173 -20.14 2.68 -7.61
C ASN A 173 -21.12 1.52 -7.40
N ASP A 174 -20.64 0.34 -7.07
CA ASP A 174 -21.48 -0.82 -6.81
C ASP A 174 -22.44 -0.50 -5.66
N PRO A 175 -23.77 -0.59 -5.89
CA PRO A 175 -24.77 -0.25 -4.89
C PRO A 175 -24.79 -1.19 -3.69
N GLU A 176 -24.22 -2.39 -3.81
CA GLU A 176 -24.10 -3.35 -2.71
C GLU A 176 -23.22 -2.82 -1.58
N TYR A 177 -22.11 -2.16 -1.93
CA TYR A 177 -21.12 -1.71 -0.94
C TYR A 177 -21.27 -0.24 -0.54
N GLN A 178 -22.01 0.56 -1.29
CA GLN A 178 -22.29 1.99 -1.01
C GLN A 178 -21.02 2.78 -0.67
N MET A 179 -19.95 2.56 -1.43
CA MET A 179 -18.66 3.22 -1.22
C MET A 179 -18.76 4.71 -1.52
N GLU A 180 -18.25 5.53 -0.60
CA GLU A 180 -18.25 6.99 -0.71
C GLU A 180 -16.95 7.48 -1.35
N TRP A 181 -17.05 8.02 -2.56
CA TRP A 181 -15.93 8.62 -3.28
C TRP A 181 -16.04 10.14 -3.30
N PRO A 182 -14.91 10.88 -3.33
CA PRO A 182 -14.92 12.36 -3.43
C PRO A 182 -15.28 12.85 -4.85
N THR A 183 -15.99 12.06 -5.61
CA THR A 183 -16.43 12.36 -6.98
C THR A 183 -17.65 11.52 -7.35
N THR A 184 -18.47 12.06 -8.23
CA THR A 184 -19.60 11.35 -8.87
C THR A 184 -19.35 11.05 -10.35
N ASN A 185 -18.23 11.52 -10.91
CA ASN A 185 -17.90 11.35 -12.33
C ASN A 185 -16.39 11.17 -12.54
N PRO A 186 -15.82 10.02 -12.12
CA PRO A 186 -14.40 9.74 -12.29
C PRO A 186 -14.03 9.44 -13.75
N ILE A 187 -12.77 9.66 -14.08
CA ILE A 187 -12.19 9.21 -15.35
C ILE A 187 -11.80 7.74 -15.17
N LEU A 188 -12.43 6.85 -15.95
CA LEU A 188 -12.28 5.39 -15.84
C LEU A 188 -11.75 4.78 -17.14
N GLN A 189 -10.94 3.74 -17.01
CA GLN A 189 -10.71 2.82 -18.12
C GLN A 189 -11.92 1.86 -18.32
N LYS A 190 -11.95 1.16 -19.46
CA LYS A 190 -13.08 0.26 -19.81
C LYS A 190 -13.31 -0.85 -18.76
N ARG A 191 -12.25 -1.38 -18.17
CA ARG A 191 -12.29 -2.45 -17.16
C ARG A 191 -12.97 -2.01 -15.85
N ASP A 192 -12.86 -0.74 -15.49
CA ASP A 192 -13.30 -0.19 -14.20
C ASP A 192 -14.73 0.43 -14.26
N ARG A 193 -15.43 0.30 -15.39
CA ARG A 193 -16.79 0.81 -15.64
C ARG A 193 -17.89 -0.12 -15.18
#